data_6048b36626cd245a4ddb03e5862e5503
#
_entry.id   6048b36626cd245a4ddb03e5862e5503
#
_cell.length_a   1.000
_cell.length_b   1.000
_cell.length_c   1.000
_cell.angle_alpha   90.00
_cell.angle_beta   90.00
_cell.angle_gamma   90.00
#
_symmetry.space_group_name_H-M   'P 1'
#
loop_
_entity.id
_entity.type
_entity.pdbx_description
1 polymer ?
#
loop_
_entity_poly.entity_id
_entity_poly.type
_entity_poly.pdbx_seq_one_letter_code
_entity_poly.pdbx_strand_id
1 'polypeptide(L)'
;MSARVAGKVALITGGASGVGRATALLLAREGARVVISDIDVAGGLALAEEIGAQALFIEHDAGNEAHWTRVIDTVREHCGRLDILFNNAGILLKGDIEQTTYSDWQRVQRTNSDSVFLGCRAAISLMKEGEGGSIINMSSIAAVAGRDDYVAYSASKGAVAALSRTVAVLCRRRKYRIRCNSLHPDGILTPMTTAGLPAGLDPWSLTIDADPMGRMCLPEDVAASVLFLASDESRAISGIELRIDSGQFVMSI
;
A
#
# COMPACT_ATOMS: atom_id res chain seq x y z
N MET A 1 -1.44 11.82 -23.22
CA MET A 1 -1.51 11.08 -21.94
C MET A 1 -1.09 12.06 -20.85
N SER A 2 -1.88 12.22 -19.79
CA SER A 2 -1.53 13.16 -18.72
C SER A 2 -0.45 12.49 -17.85
N ALA A 3 0.74 13.03 -17.81
CA ALA A 3 1.84 12.53 -16.98
C ALA A 3 1.70 13.08 -15.54
N ARG A 4 0.72 12.57 -14.78
CA ARG A 4 0.30 13.11 -13.46
C ARG A 4 1.39 13.01 -12.38
N VAL A 5 2.37 12.13 -12.58
CA VAL A 5 3.51 11.93 -11.67
C VAL A 5 4.85 11.95 -12.42
N ALA A 6 4.91 12.67 -13.55
CA ALA A 6 6.12 12.77 -14.36
C ALA A 6 7.33 13.25 -13.56
N GLY A 7 8.45 12.54 -13.73
CA GLY A 7 9.72 12.85 -13.06
C GLY A 7 9.76 12.55 -11.55
N LYS A 8 8.66 12.06 -10.96
CA LYS A 8 8.63 11.62 -9.56
C LYS A 8 9.24 10.21 -9.42
N VAL A 9 9.82 9.94 -8.26
CA VAL A 9 10.35 8.63 -7.87
C VAL A 9 9.40 8.00 -6.86
N ALA A 10 8.90 6.80 -7.18
CA ALA A 10 7.96 6.06 -6.34
C ALA A 10 8.59 4.76 -5.83
N LEU A 11 8.57 4.54 -4.52
CA LEU A 11 8.90 3.27 -3.87
C LEU A 11 7.60 2.55 -3.48
N ILE A 12 7.45 1.30 -3.91
CA ILE A 12 6.27 0.47 -3.67
C ILE A 12 6.71 -0.82 -2.97
N THR A 13 6.24 -1.07 -1.75
CA THR A 13 6.48 -2.33 -1.04
C THR A 13 5.40 -3.35 -1.37
N GLY A 14 5.76 -4.66 -1.42
CA GLY A 14 4.83 -5.68 -1.89
C GLY A 14 4.46 -5.45 -3.36
N GLY A 15 5.44 -5.00 -4.16
CA GLY A 15 5.22 -4.51 -5.52
C GLY A 15 5.11 -5.58 -6.58
N ALA A 16 5.49 -6.83 -6.29
CA ALA A 16 5.54 -7.90 -7.30
C ALA A 16 4.17 -8.43 -7.73
N SER A 17 3.12 -8.21 -6.93
CA SER A 17 1.79 -8.78 -7.21
C SER A 17 0.64 -7.86 -6.83
N GLY A 18 -0.59 -8.24 -7.20
CA GLY A 18 -1.83 -7.59 -6.77
C GLY A 18 -1.83 -6.07 -6.96
N VAL A 19 -2.24 -5.35 -5.92
CA VAL A 19 -2.32 -3.87 -5.93
C VAL A 19 -0.96 -3.21 -6.16
N GLY A 20 0.10 -3.78 -5.56
CA GLY A 20 1.47 -3.26 -5.73
C GLY A 20 1.89 -3.27 -7.20
N ARG A 21 1.67 -4.41 -7.89
CA ARG A 21 1.95 -4.55 -9.33
C ARG A 21 1.12 -3.58 -10.18
N ALA A 22 -0.20 -3.53 -9.96
CA ALA A 22 -1.08 -2.61 -10.68
C ALA A 22 -0.66 -1.15 -10.49
N THR A 23 -0.26 -0.78 -9.27
CA THR A 23 0.24 0.57 -8.95
C THR A 23 1.56 0.86 -9.65
N ALA A 24 2.51 -0.08 -9.67
CA ALA A 24 3.80 0.09 -10.33
C ALA A 24 3.62 0.37 -11.83
N LEU A 25 2.79 -0.43 -12.49
CA LEU A 25 2.45 -0.26 -13.91
C LEU A 25 1.78 1.09 -14.17
N LEU A 26 0.83 1.48 -13.33
CA LEU A 26 0.10 2.74 -13.51
C LEU A 26 1.00 3.96 -13.30
N LEU A 27 1.80 3.99 -12.23
CA LEU A 27 2.71 5.10 -11.96
C LEU A 27 3.79 5.23 -13.03
N ALA A 28 4.33 4.12 -13.55
CA ALA A 28 5.28 4.13 -14.65
C ALA A 28 4.64 4.71 -15.93
N ARG A 29 3.41 4.30 -16.28
CA ARG A 29 2.65 4.87 -17.42
C ARG A 29 2.39 6.38 -17.27
N GLU A 30 2.26 6.85 -16.03
CA GLU A 30 2.06 8.27 -15.69
C GLU A 30 3.39 9.04 -15.50
N GLY A 31 4.52 8.43 -15.89
CA GLY A 31 5.82 9.09 -16.01
C GLY A 31 6.70 9.05 -14.76
N ALA A 32 6.36 8.27 -13.75
CA ALA A 32 7.22 8.06 -12.60
C ALA A 32 8.35 7.08 -12.90
N ARG A 33 9.48 7.24 -12.22
CA ARG A 33 10.46 6.18 -12.01
C ARG A 33 10.00 5.34 -10.82
N VAL A 34 9.89 4.02 -11.01
CA VAL A 34 9.30 3.11 -10.02
C VAL A 34 10.36 2.20 -9.41
N VAL A 35 10.47 2.20 -8.10
CA VAL A 35 11.26 1.25 -7.33
C VAL A 35 10.29 0.22 -6.73
N ILE A 36 10.38 -1.00 -7.24
CA ILE A 36 9.58 -2.15 -6.81
C ILE A 36 10.36 -2.84 -5.70
N SER A 37 9.76 -3.06 -4.54
CA SER A 37 10.39 -3.85 -3.49
C SER A 37 9.47 -4.96 -3.00
N ASP A 38 10.01 -6.19 -2.93
CA ASP A 38 9.26 -7.38 -2.54
C ASP A 38 10.19 -8.47 -2.03
N ILE A 39 9.65 -9.46 -1.33
CA ILE A 39 10.32 -10.73 -1.00
C ILE A 39 10.28 -11.71 -2.18
N ASP A 40 9.31 -11.57 -3.09
CA ASP A 40 9.22 -12.34 -4.33
C ASP A 40 10.19 -11.76 -5.38
N VAL A 41 11.40 -12.30 -5.39
CA VAL A 41 12.47 -11.87 -6.30
C VAL A 41 12.09 -12.13 -7.76
N ALA A 42 11.53 -13.29 -8.07
CA ALA A 42 11.19 -13.66 -9.44
C ALA A 42 10.08 -12.75 -10.03
N GLY A 43 8.99 -12.56 -9.28
CA GLY A 43 7.90 -11.68 -9.68
C GLY A 43 8.33 -10.22 -9.78
N GLY A 44 9.17 -9.76 -8.84
CA GLY A 44 9.69 -8.39 -8.85
C GLY A 44 10.60 -8.08 -10.03
N LEU A 45 11.52 -8.99 -10.38
CA LEU A 45 12.40 -8.87 -11.55
C LEU A 45 11.60 -8.89 -12.86
N ALA A 46 10.64 -9.82 -12.98
CA ALA A 46 9.78 -9.90 -14.17
C ALA A 46 8.98 -8.61 -14.39
N LEU A 47 8.43 -8.02 -13.31
CA LEU A 47 7.72 -6.76 -13.41
C LEU A 47 8.65 -5.58 -13.76
N ALA A 48 9.86 -5.55 -13.21
CA ALA A 48 10.83 -4.52 -13.56
C ALA A 48 11.24 -4.60 -15.04
N GLU A 49 11.39 -5.81 -15.58
CA GLU A 49 11.64 -6.05 -17.01
C GLU A 49 10.45 -5.60 -17.88
N GLU A 50 9.21 -5.92 -17.47
CA GLU A 50 7.98 -5.50 -18.16
C GLU A 50 7.86 -3.97 -18.25
N ILE A 51 8.18 -3.25 -17.18
CA ILE A 51 8.15 -1.78 -17.15
C ILE A 51 9.34 -1.17 -17.92
N GLY A 52 10.49 -1.83 -17.91
CA GLY A 52 11.70 -1.39 -18.60
C GLY A 52 12.52 -0.35 -17.83
N ALA A 53 13.15 0.58 -18.55
CA ALA A 53 14.15 1.51 -18.01
C ALA A 53 13.66 2.43 -16.86
N GLN A 54 12.37 2.54 -16.65
CA GLN A 54 11.77 3.33 -15.56
C GLN A 54 11.66 2.56 -14.24
N ALA A 55 11.94 1.25 -14.23
CA ALA A 55 11.80 0.41 -13.06
C ALA A 55 13.14 -0.05 -12.50
N LEU A 56 13.17 -0.20 -11.16
CA LEU A 56 14.24 -0.84 -10.40
C LEU A 56 13.58 -1.82 -9.43
N PHE A 57 14.10 -3.05 -9.34
CA PHE A 57 13.68 -4.01 -8.32
C PHE A 57 14.70 -4.11 -7.19
N ILE A 58 14.21 -4.22 -5.95
CA ILE A 58 15.01 -4.44 -4.74
C ILE A 58 14.37 -5.56 -3.93
N GLU A 59 15.09 -6.64 -3.66
CA GLU A 59 14.67 -7.67 -2.70
C GLU A 59 14.54 -7.05 -1.30
N HIS A 60 13.36 -7.14 -0.68
CA HIS A 60 13.04 -6.44 0.54
C HIS A 60 11.98 -7.14 1.40
N ASP A 61 12.34 -7.60 2.58
CA ASP A 61 11.39 -7.87 3.65
C ASP A 61 11.06 -6.56 4.38
N ALA A 62 9.88 -6.00 4.12
CA ALA A 62 9.45 -4.72 4.68
C ALA A 62 9.30 -4.74 6.21
N GLY A 63 9.11 -5.93 6.81
CA GLY A 63 9.10 -6.12 8.26
C GLY A 63 10.50 -6.20 8.90
N ASN A 64 11.58 -6.07 8.11
CA ASN A 64 12.96 -6.10 8.59
C ASN A 64 13.57 -4.70 8.59
N GLU A 65 13.86 -4.15 9.77
CA GLU A 65 14.41 -2.81 9.92
C GLU A 65 15.73 -2.60 9.16
N ALA A 66 16.64 -3.60 9.21
CA ALA A 66 17.94 -3.50 8.56
C ALA A 66 17.84 -3.41 7.03
N HIS A 67 16.80 -3.99 6.43
CA HIS A 67 16.58 -3.90 4.98
C HIS A 67 16.21 -2.48 4.53
N TRP A 68 15.51 -1.69 5.37
CA TRP A 68 15.10 -0.33 5.02
C TRP A 68 16.26 0.62 4.78
N THR A 69 17.35 0.50 5.54
CA THR A 69 18.58 1.29 5.30
C THR A 69 19.10 1.03 3.89
N ARG A 70 19.28 -0.24 3.52
CA ARG A 70 19.73 -0.64 2.18
C ARG A 70 18.79 -0.12 1.09
N VAL A 71 17.47 -0.23 1.28
CA VAL A 71 16.48 0.23 0.29
C VAL A 71 16.59 1.74 0.06
N ILE A 72 16.64 2.53 1.13
CA ILE A 72 16.73 4.00 1.01
C ILE A 72 18.08 4.44 0.41
N ASP A 73 19.18 3.77 0.78
CA ASP A 73 20.49 4.06 0.19
C ASP A 73 20.49 3.73 -1.32
N THR A 74 19.93 2.58 -1.71
CA THR A 74 19.78 2.21 -3.12
C THR A 74 18.91 3.22 -3.89
N VAL A 75 17.78 3.67 -3.30
CA VAL A 75 16.95 4.72 -3.92
C VAL A 75 17.72 6.02 -4.06
N ARG A 76 18.49 6.42 -3.05
CA ARG A 76 19.33 7.63 -3.08
C ARG A 76 20.37 7.54 -4.19
N GLU A 77 21.08 6.44 -4.27
CA GLU A 77 22.17 6.22 -5.25
C GLU A 77 21.66 6.20 -6.70
N HIS A 78 20.56 5.49 -6.96
CA HIS A 78 20.05 5.29 -8.32
C HIS A 78 19.08 6.37 -8.78
N CYS A 79 18.36 7.01 -7.86
CA CYS A 79 17.28 7.93 -8.20
C CYS A 79 17.52 9.36 -7.68
N GLY A 80 18.39 9.56 -6.69
CA GLY A 80 18.73 10.86 -6.11
C GLY A 80 17.64 11.46 -5.21
N ARG A 81 16.40 10.95 -5.26
CA ARG A 81 15.22 11.48 -4.54
C ARG A 81 14.17 10.39 -4.28
N LEU A 82 13.24 10.67 -3.39
CA LEU A 82 12.02 9.89 -3.20
C LEU A 82 10.84 10.86 -3.04
N ASP A 83 9.80 10.70 -3.89
CA ASP A 83 8.62 11.58 -3.90
C ASP A 83 7.36 10.86 -3.44
N ILE A 84 7.29 9.55 -3.67
CA ILE A 84 6.11 8.74 -3.38
C ILE A 84 6.56 7.48 -2.65
N LEU A 85 5.98 7.23 -1.47
CA LEU A 85 6.05 5.93 -0.81
C LEU A 85 4.66 5.30 -0.78
N PHE A 86 4.53 4.11 -1.33
CA PHE A 86 3.36 3.27 -1.14
C PHE A 86 3.71 2.06 -0.27
N ASN A 87 3.36 2.13 1.02
CA ASN A 87 3.45 1.02 1.95
C ASN A 87 2.27 0.07 1.70
N ASN A 88 2.48 -0.92 0.84
CA ASN A 88 1.45 -1.86 0.40
C ASN A 88 1.70 -3.30 0.90
N ALA A 89 2.93 -3.68 1.21
CA ALA A 89 3.25 -5.01 1.70
C ALA A 89 2.35 -5.42 2.89
N GLY A 90 1.83 -6.64 2.85
CA GLY A 90 0.96 -7.15 3.89
C GLY A 90 0.61 -8.61 3.71
N ILE A 91 0.11 -9.21 4.78
CA ILE A 91 -0.41 -10.58 4.80
C ILE A 91 -1.79 -10.60 5.45
N LEU A 92 -2.58 -11.62 5.10
CA LEU A 92 -3.89 -11.90 5.68
C LEU A 92 -3.87 -13.30 6.28
N LEU A 93 -4.08 -13.41 7.58
CA LEU A 93 -4.30 -14.68 8.27
C LEU A 93 -5.69 -14.67 8.89
N LYS A 94 -6.45 -15.75 8.63
CA LYS A 94 -7.74 -15.97 9.27
C LYS A 94 -7.55 -16.45 10.69
N GLY A 95 -8.39 -16.02 11.59
CA GLY A 95 -8.47 -16.45 12.98
C GLY A 95 -9.27 -15.46 13.81
N ASP A 96 -10.17 -15.98 14.62
CA ASP A 96 -10.87 -15.23 15.64
C ASP A 96 -9.99 -15.01 16.89
N ILE A 97 -10.55 -14.37 17.92
CA ILE A 97 -9.79 -14.04 19.15
C ILE A 97 -9.40 -15.29 19.96
N GLU A 98 -10.13 -16.38 19.83
CA GLU A 98 -9.85 -17.65 20.54
C GLU A 98 -8.84 -18.54 19.79
N GLN A 99 -8.81 -18.44 18.46
CA GLN A 99 -8.00 -19.29 17.58
C GLN A 99 -6.65 -18.66 17.21
N THR A 100 -6.55 -17.35 17.20
CA THR A 100 -5.32 -16.66 16.78
C THR A 100 -4.19 -16.91 17.77
N THR A 101 -3.13 -17.60 17.31
CA THR A 101 -1.95 -17.79 18.14
C THR A 101 -1.17 -16.48 18.32
N TYR A 102 -0.41 -16.36 19.42
CA TYR A 102 0.45 -15.19 19.61
C TYR A 102 1.52 -15.07 18.51
N SER A 103 2.01 -16.18 17.99
CA SER A 103 2.95 -16.21 16.86
C SER A 103 2.32 -15.65 15.58
N ASP A 104 1.07 -16.04 15.26
CA ASP A 104 0.36 -15.50 14.10
C ASP A 104 0.05 -14.01 14.26
N TRP A 105 -0.36 -13.61 15.47
CA TRP A 105 -0.51 -12.20 15.82
C TRP A 105 0.77 -11.41 15.54
N GLN A 106 1.91 -11.85 16.09
CA GLN A 106 3.20 -11.17 15.91
C GLN A 106 3.60 -11.11 14.43
N ARG A 107 3.41 -12.21 13.69
CA ARG A 107 3.70 -12.27 12.26
C ARG A 107 2.89 -11.23 11.47
N VAL A 108 1.59 -11.13 11.75
CA VAL A 108 0.72 -10.14 11.10
C VAL A 108 1.13 -8.72 11.48
N GLN A 109 1.38 -8.43 12.78
CA GLN A 109 1.81 -7.09 13.21
C GLN A 109 3.13 -6.70 12.54
N ARG A 110 4.14 -7.57 12.56
CA ARG A 110 5.44 -7.32 11.93
C ARG A 110 5.30 -6.97 10.45
N THR A 111 4.48 -7.73 9.71
CA THR A 111 4.37 -7.53 8.25
C THR A 111 3.46 -6.35 7.90
N ASN A 112 2.38 -6.10 8.64
CA ASN A 112 1.36 -5.14 8.25
C ASN A 112 1.50 -3.77 8.92
N SER A 113 1.93 -3.70 10.19
CA SER A 113 2.02 -2.45 10.95
C SER A 113 3.46 -1.98 11.17
N ASP A 114 4.37 -2.87 11.61
CA ASP A 114 5.76 -2.48 11.84
C ASP A 114 6.44 -2.08 10.53
N SER A 115 6.15 -2.79 9.43
CA SER A 115 6.65 -2.44 8.10
C SER A 115 6.25 -1.01 7.68
N VAL A 116 5.01 -0.60 7.97
CA VAL A 116 4.52 0.76 7.65
C VAL A 116 5.20 1.81 8.51
N PHE A 117 5.42 1.52 9.80
CA PHE A 117 6.20 2.39 10.68
C PHE A 117 7.62 2.56 10.16
N LEU A 118 8.30 1.46 9.84
CA LEU A 118 9.66 1.46 9.31
C LEU A 118 9.74 2.22 7.98
N GLY A 119 8.79 1.98 7.08
CA GLY A 119 8.70 2.65 5.79
C GLY A 119 8.49 4.15 5.91
N CYS A 120 7.55 4.59 6.73
CA CYS A 120 7.34 6.02 6.99
C CYS A 120 8.60 6.69 7.55
N ARG A 121 9.26 6.07 8.54
CA ARG A 121 10.48 6.59 9.14
C ARG A 121 11.62 6.70 8.12
N ALA A 122 11.82 5.66 7.34
CA ALA A 122 12.87 5.60 6.33
C ALA A 122 12.63 6.60 5.19
N ALA A 123 11.41 6.64 4.64
CA ALA A 123 11.08 7.55 3.54
C ALA A 123 11.16 9.03 3.95
N ILE A 124 10.69 9.40 5.14
CA ILE A 124 10.77 10.79 5.64
C ILE A 124 12.23 11.24 5.68
N SER A 125 13.18 10.36 5.99
CA SER A 125 14.60 10.74 6.05
C SER A 125 15.12 11.26 4.71
N LEU A 126 14.67 10.68 3.59
CA LEU A 126 15.07 11.10 2.25
C LEU A 126 14.15 12.20 1.68
N MET A 127 12.82 12.06 1.85
CA MET A 127 11.84 13.01 1.29
C MET A 127 12.02 14.44 1.84
N LYS A 128 12.40 14.60 3.12
CA LYS A 128 12.61 15.93 3.74
C LYS A 128 13.83 16.69 3.22
N GLU A 129 14.75 16.01 2.53
CA GLU A 129 15.93 16.61 1.89
C GLU A 129 15.57 17.26 0.54
N GLY A 130 14.44 16.84 -0.05
CA GLY A 130 13.92 17.35 -1.31
C GLY A 130 12.75 18.32 -1.12
N GLU A 131 11.81 18.30 -2.07
CA GLU A 131 10.66 19.21 -2.08
C GLU A 131 9.43 18.68 -1.32
N GLY A 132 9.57 17.57 -0.60
CA GLY A 132 8.48 16.89 0.08
C GLY A 132 8.05 15.62 -0.65
N GLY A 133 6.78 15.20 -0.45
CA GLY A 133 6.28 13.99 -1.10
C GLY A 133 4.92 13.53 -0.60
N SER A 134 4.55 12.32 -1.01
CA SER A 134 3.31 11.65 -0.62
C SER A 134 3.60 10.25 -0.07
N ILE A 135 3.21 10.01 1.17
CA ILE A 135 3.19 8.69 1.80
C ILE A 135 1.75 8.19 1.75
N ILE A 136 1.57 6.99 1.21
CA ILE A 136 0.29 6.33 1.07
C ILE A 136 0.41 4.97 1.76
N ASN A 137 -0.43 4.72 2.74
CA ASN A 137 -0.37 3.50 3.55
C ASN A 137 -1.60 2.63 3.28
N MET A 138 -1.38 1.35 2.94
CA MET A 138 -2.44 0.39 2.73
C MET A 138 -3.03 -0.07 4.06
N SER A 139 -4.17 0.49 4.42
CA SER A 139 -5.01 0.02 5.50
C SER A 139 -6.08 -0.96 4.98
N SER A 140 -7.28 -0.92 5.49
CA SER A 140 -8.44 -1.73 5.09
C SER A 140 -9.69 -1.17 5.72
N ILE A 141 -10.86 -1.50 5.16
CA ILE A 141 -12.14 -1.31 5.84
C ILE A 141 -12.18 -2.05 7.19
N ALA A 142 -11.44 -3.16 7.33
CA ALA A 142 -11.29 -3.89 8.59
C ALA A 142 -10.61 -3.09 9.72
N ALA A 143 -10.03 -1.93 9.42
CA ALA A 143 -9.51 -1.01 10.43
C ALA A 143 -10.62 -0.27 11.22
N VAL A 144 -11.81 -0.18 10.64
CA VAL A 144 -12.96 0.59 11.16
C VAL A 144 -14.22 -0.26 11.31
N ALA A 145 -14.36 -1.35 10.54
CA ALA A 145 -15.46 -2.31 10.66
C ALA A 145 -15.00 -3.55 11.43
N GLY A 146 -15.84 -4.07 12.31
CA GLY A 146 -15.57 -5.33 13.03
C GLY A 146 -15.56 -6.53 12.08
N ARG A 147 -14.53 -7.36 12.19
CA ARG A 147 -14.38 -8.64 11.47
C ARG A 147 -13.93 -9.68 12.47
N ASP A 148 -14.83 -10.58 12.84
CA ASP A 148 -14.60 -11.61 13.86
C ASP A 148 -13.57 -12.66 13.44
N ASP A 149 -13.43 -12.90 12.15
CA ASP A 149 -12.55 -13.90 11.54
C ASP A 149 -11.15 -13.39 11.16
N TYR A 150 -10.81 -12.11 11.48
CA TYR A 150 -9.53 -11.48 11.10
C TYR A 150 -8.94 -10.59 12.21
N VAL A 151 -8.89 -11.09 13.46
CA VAL A 151 -8.54 -10.25 14.62
C VAL A 151 -7.17 -9.60 14.52
N ALA A 152 -6.11 -10.36 14.17
CA ALA A 152 -4.76 -9.82 14.05
C ALA A 152 -4.63 -8.85 12.88
N TYR A 153 -5.29 -9.16 11.75
CA TYR A 153 -5.30 -8.31 10.57
C TYR A 153 -6.00 -6.98 10.85
N SER A 154 -7.23 -7.01 11.41
CA SER A 154 -7.99 -5.80 11.73
C SER A 154 -7.24 -4.87 12.68
N ALA A 155 -6.63 -5.42 13.73
CA ALA A 155 -5.79 -4.66 14.65
C ALA A 155 -4.59 -4.02 13.93
N SER A 156 -3.90 -4.76 13.05
CA SER A 156 -2.78 -4.23 12.28
C SER A 156 -3.19 -3.07 11.36
N LYS A 157 -4.36 -3.17 10.72
CA LYS A 157 -4.87 -2.13 9.81
C LYS A 157 -5.39 -0.91 10.56
N GLY A 158 -5.94 -1.09 11.77
CA GLY A 158 -6.24 -0.01 12.71
C GLY A 158 -4.99 0.77 13.14
N ALA A 159 -3.88 0.04 13.43
CA ALA A 159 -2.59 0.66 13.74
C ALA A 159 -2.07 1.51 12.57
N VAL A 160 -2.18 1.03 11.32
CA VAL A 160 -1.80 1.78 10.11
C VAL A 160 -2.60 3.06 9.96
N ALA A 161 -3.91 3.04 10.20
CA ALA A 161 -4.77 4.22 10.13
C ALA A 161 -4.35 5.28 11.17
N ALA A 162 -4.13 4.87 12.41
CA ALA A 162 -3.68 5.77 13.49
C ALA A 162 -2.28 6.36 13.20
N LEU A 163 -1.34 5.52 12.76
CA LEU A 163 0.01 5.94 12.38
C LEU A 163 -0.02 6.97 11.26
N SER A 164 -0.84 6.77 10.22
CA SER A 164 -0.95 7.68 9.07
C SER A 164 -1.36 9.08 9.48
N ARG A 165 -2.36 9.21 10.37
CA ARG A 165 -2.77 10.51 10.94
C ARG A 165 -1.65 11.17 11.75
N THR A 166 -0.93 10.39 12.55
CA THR A 166 0.17 10.89 13.38
C THR A 166 1.33 11.39 12.52
N VAL A 167 1.70 10.64 11.47
CA VAL A 167 2.75 11.03 10.52
C VAL A 167 2.35 12.30 9.76
N ALA A 168 1.10 12.43 9.32
CA ALA A 168 0.60 13.64 8.66
C ALA A 168 0.75 14.88 9.54
N VAL A 169 0.39 14.78 10.83
CA VAL A 169 0.54 15.88 11.81
C VAL A 169 2.01 16.23 12.04
N LEU A 170 2.88 15.20 12.20
CA LEU A 170 4.32 15.41 12.36
C LEU A 170 4.90 16.19 11.18
N CYS A 171 4.65 15.71 9.96
CA CYS A 171 5.18 16.33 8.75
C CYS A 171 4.71 17.78 8.59
N ARG A 172 3.42 18.05 8.88
CA ARG A 172 2.87 19.43 8.88
C ARG A 172 3.57 20.32 9.90
N ARG A 173 3.71 19.87 11.15
CA ARG A 173 4.36 20.66 12.22
C ARG A 173 5.84 20.95 11.93
N ARG A 174 6.53 19.99 11.30
CA ARG A 174 7.94 20.11 10.91
C ARG A 174 8.14 20.82 9.57
N LYS A 175 7.06 21.17 8.86
CA LYS A 175 7.08 21.84 7.55
C LYS A 175 7.83 21.07 6.46
N TYR A 176 7.74 19.72 6.50
CA TYR A 176 8.46 18.86 5.54
C TYR A 176 7.81 18.80 4.16
N ARG A 177 6.62 19.40 3.96
CA ARG A 177 5.83 19.31 2.72
C ARG A 177 5.51 17.87 2.32
N ILE A 178 5.49 16.94 3.29
CA ILE A 178 5.14 15.55 3.09
C ILE A 178 3.68 15.35 3.53
N ARG A 179 2.88 14.79 2.66
CA ARG A 179 1.51 14.34 2.96
C ARG A 179 1.54 12.87 3.36
N CYS A 180 0.64 12.46 4.24
CA CYS A 180 0.50 11.05 4.61
C CYS A 180 -0.99 10.72 4.72
N ASN A 181 -1.44 9.71 3.96
CA ASN A 181 -2.83 9.28 3.90
C ASN A 181 -2.91 7.75 3.96
N SER A 182 -4.06 7.21 4.34
CA SER A 182 -4.33 5.77 4.32
C SER A 182 -5.47 5.42 3.37
N LEU A 183 -5.33 4.27 2.69
CA LEU A 183 -6.37 3.68 1.85
C LEU A 183 -7.07 2.57 2.62
N HIS A 184 -8.39 2.54 2.54
CA HIS A 184 -9.24 1.58 3.24
C HIS A 184 -10.14 0.83 2.23
N PRO A 185 -9.56 -0.08 1.42
CA PRO A 185 -10.36 -0.92 0.54
C PRO A 185 -11.15 -1.97 1.33
N ASP A 186 -12.26 -2.43 0.75
CA ASP A 186 -12.94 -3.68 1.14
C ASP A 186 -12.26 -4.86 0.42
N GLY A 187 -12.97 -5.81 -0.15
CA GLY A 187 -12.37 -6.89 -0.92
C GLY A 187 -11.67 -6.36 -2.18
N ILE A 188 -10.54 -6.97 -2.50
CA ILE A 188 -9.80 -6.68 -3.74
C ILE A 188 -9.54 -8.01 -4.43
N LEU A 189 -9.80 -8.11 -5.73
CA LEU A 189 -9.56 -9.33 -6.50
C LEU A 189 -8.05 -9.55 -6.70
N THR A 190 -7.42 -10.21 -5.73
CA THR A 190 -5.97 -10.47 -5.69
C THR A 190 -5.68 -11.93 -5.29
N PRO A 191 -4.49 -12.46 -5.55
CA PRO A 191 -4.10 -13.79 -5.05
C PRO A 191 -4.30 -13.95 -3.54
N MET A 192 -4.07 -12.91 -2.74
CA MET A 192 -4.25 -12.94 -1.29
C MET A 192 -5.71 -13.22 -0.88
N THR A 193 -6.67 -12.62 -1.55
CA THR A 193 -8.10 -12.75 -1.23
C THR A 193 -8.72 -13.99 -1.86
N THR A 194 -8.29 -14.35 -3.07
CA THR A 194 -8.83 -15.51 -3.79
C THR A 194 -8.36 -16.85 -3.22
N ALA A 195 -7.18 -16.91 -2.61
CA ALA A 195 -6.66 -18.13 -1.97
C ALA A 195 -7.56 -18.69 -0.84
N GLY A 196 -8.43 -17.84 -0.25
CA GLY A 196 -9.35 -18.24 0.82
C GLY A 196 -10.78 -18.50 0.38
N LEU A 197 -11.07 -18.43 -0.93
CA LEU A 197 -12.44 -18.63 -1.45
C LEU A 197 -12.78 -20.12 -1.57
N PRO A 198 -14.08 -20.48 -1.48
CA PRO A 198 -14.54 -21.85 -1.69
C PRO A 198 -14.15 -22.37 -3.08
N ALA A 199 -13.84 -23.68 -3.14
CA ALA A 199 -13.56 -24.34 -4.41
C ALA A 199 -14.77 -24.24 -5.36
N GLY A 200 -14.51 -23.85 -6.63
CA GLY A 200 -15.54 -23.72 -7.67
C GLY A 200 -16.27 -22.38 -7.68
N LEU A 201 -16.02 -21.48 -6.73
CA LEU A 201 -16.53 -20.11 -6.79
C LEU A 201 -15.69 -19.31 -7.78
N ASP A 202 -16.34 -18.68 -8.76
CA ASP A 202 -15.67 -17.71 -9.63
C ASP A 202 -15.47 -16.39 -8.86
N PRO A 203 -14.21 -15.99 -8.57
CA PRO A 203 -13.95 -14.75 -7.83
C PRO A 203 -14.49 -13.50 -8.53
N TRP A 204 -14.60 -13.52 -9.86
CA TRP A 204 -15.15 -12.40 -10.64
C TRP A 204 -16.59 -12.09 -10.25
N SER A 205 -17.40 -13.13 -9.93
CA SER A 205 -18.79 -12.95 -9.51
C SER A 205 -18.98 -12.10 -8.25
N LEU A 206 -17.90 -11.88 -7.48
CA LEU A 206 -17.91 -11.08 -6.26
C LEU A 206 -17.51 -9.61 -6.50
N THR A 207 -17.18 -9.26 -7.76
CA THR A 207 -16.74 -7.90 -8.09
C THR A 207 -17.91 -6.95 -8.33
N ILE A 208 -17.65 -5.65 -8.16
CA ILE A 208 -18.61 -4.59 -8.49
C ILE A 208 -18.96 -4.54 -9.97
N ASP A 209 -18.11 -5.07 -10.83
CA ASP A 209 -18.36 -5.14 -12.28
C ASP A 209 -19.34 -6.25 -12.65
N ALA A 210 -19.31 -7.37 -11.91
CA ALA A 210 -20.25 -8.48 -12.13
C ALA A 210 -21.60 -8.24 -11.46
N ASP A 211 -21.60 -7.61 -10.29
CA ASP A 211 -22.80 -7.27 -9.50
C ASP A 211 -22.57 -5.92 -8.79
N PRO A 212 -23.44 -4.89 -9.00
CA PRO A 212 -23.34 -3.62 -8.28
C PRO A 212 -23.37 -3.74 -6.76
N MET A 213 -23.86 -4.85 -6.21
CA MET A 213 -23.80 -5.18 -4.78
C MET A 213 -22.56 -5.97 -4.39
N GLY A 214 -21.67 -6.27 -5.36
CA GLY A 214 -20.40 -6.93 -5.15
C GLY A 214 -19.48 -6.11 -4.22
N ARG A 215 -18.66 -6.82 -3.46
CA ARG A 215 -17.78 -6.20 -2.45
C ARG A 215 -16.30 -6.15 -2.88
N MET A 216 -15.96 -6.73 -4.02
CA MET A 216 -14.59 -6.74 -4.50
C MET A 216 -14.40 -5.69 -5.59
N CYS A 217 -13.40 -4.84 -5.42
CA CYS A 217 -12.85 -4.01 -6.47
C CYS A 217 -11.65 -4.69 -7.14
N LEU A 218 -11.19 -4.13 -8.24
CA LEU A 218 -9.98 -4.58 -8.92
C LEU A 218 -8.73 -3.91 -8.32
N PRO A 219 -7.54 -4.52 -8.45
CA PRO A 219 -6.28 -3.87 -8.09
C PRO A 219 -6.10 -2.48 -8.73
N GLU A 220 -6.60 -2.29 -9.93
CA GLU A 220 -6.56 -1.05 -10.71
C GLU A 220 -7.37 0.08 -10.08
N ASP A 221 -8.49 -0.21 -9.40
CA ASP A 221 -9.30 0.79 -8.69
C ASP A 221 -8.54 1.38 -7.50
N VAL A 222 -7.80 0.51 -6.80
CA VAL A 222 -6.93 0.95 -5.70
C VAL A 222 -5.73 1.72 -6.25
N ALA A 223 -5.11 1.23 -7.34
CA ALA A 223 -3.99 1.90 -8.00
C ALA A 223 -4.37 3.32 -8.49
N ALA A 224 -5.58 3.52 -9.00
CA ALA A 224 -6.09 4.84 -9.38
C ALA A 224 -6.18 5.80 -8.18
N SER A 225 -6.59 5.28 -7.01
CA SER A 225 -6.61 6.04 -5.76
C SER A 225 -5.20 6.38 -5.27
N VAL A 226 -4.23 5.45 -5.44
CA VAL A 226 -2.81 5.71 -5.16
C VAL A 226 -2.28 6.81 -6.07
N LEU A 227 -2.54 6.75 -7.37
CA LEU A 227 -2.12 7.77 -8.33
C LEU A 227 -2.68 9.16 -7.97
N PHE A 228 -3.96 9.24 -7.60
CA PHE A 228 -4.56 10.50 -7.13
C PHE A 228 -3.82 11.06 -5.91
N LEU A 229 -3.58 10.23 -4.88
CA LEU A 229 -2.87 10.66 -3.67
C LEU A 229 -1.38 10.94 -3.92
N ALA A 230 -0.76 10.33 -4.92
CA ALA A 230 0.62 10.56 -5.33
C ALA A 230 0.79 11.85 -6.13
N SER A 231 -0.25 12.28 -6.83
CA SER A 231 -0.23 13.47 -7.71
C SER A 231 -0.42 14.77 -6.93
N ASP A 232 -0.20 15.89 -7.63
CA ASP A 232 -0.40 17.23 -7.06
C ASP A 232 -1.89 17.62 -6.97
N GLU A 233 -2.79 16.84 -7.57
CA GLU A 233 -4.24 17.02 -7.45
C GLU A 233 -4.69 16.89 -5.98
N SER A 234 -4.00 16.08 -5.19
CA SER A 234 -4.26 15.89 -3.76
C SER A 234 -3.37 16.73 -2.83
N ARG A 235 -2.76 17.81 -3.33
CA ARG A 235 -1.80 18.64 -2.57
C ARG A 235 -2.31 19.19 -1.23
N ALA A 236 -3.61 19.34 -1.09
CA ALA A 236 -4.25 19.83 0.14
C ALA A 236 -4.77 18.70 1.04
N ILE A 237 -4.57 17.42 0.66
CA ILE A 237 -5.12 16.25 1.33
C ILE A 237 -4.02 15.56 2.12
N SER A 238 -4.13 15.55 3.46
CA SER A 238 -3.20 14.85 4.37
C SER A 238 -3.91 14.45 5.65
N GLY A 239 -3.71 13.20 6.07
CA GLY A 239 -4.32 12.62 7.27
C GLY A 239 -5.70 12.01 7.06
N ILE A 240 -6.15 11.84 5.81
CA ILE A 240 -7.45 11.21 5.51
C ILE A 240 -7.36 9.67 5.51
N GLU A 241 -8.51 9.07 5.69
CA GLU A 241 -8.82 7.67 5.47
C GLU A 241 -9.72 7.58 4.22
N LEU A 242 -9.11 7.24 3.08
CA LEU A 242 -9.84 7.13 1.82
C LEU A 242 -10.40 5.73 1.67
N ARG A 243 -11.73 5.58 1.75
CA ARG A 243 -12.41 4.31 1.56
C ARG A 243 -12.59 3.99 0.09
N ILE A 244 -12.39 2.70 -0.24
CA ILE A 244 -12.59 2.14 -1.58
C ILE A 244 -13.44 0.88 -1.36
N ASP A 245 -14.72 1.06 -1.08
CA ASP A 245 -15.62 0.04 -0.54
C ASP A 245 -17.01 0.05 -1.18
N SER A 246 -17.18 0.79 -2.28
CA SER A 246 -18.45 0.90 -3.03
C SER A 246 -19.64 1.27 -2.14
N GLY A 247 -19.39 2.04 -1.06
CA GLY A 247 -20.41 2.47 -0.11
C GLY A 247 -20.82 1.41 0.93
N GLN A 248 -20.16 0.26 0.95
CA GLN A 248 -20.50 -0.85 1.85
C GLN A 248 -20.51 -0.46 3.33
N PHE A 249 -19.55 0.35 3.76
CA PHE A 249 -19.46 0.78 5.18
C PHE A 249 -20.59 1.72 5.63
N VAL A 250 -21.18 2.45 4.70
CA VAL A 250 -22.26 3.43 5.01
C VAL A 250 -23.64 2.91 4.67
N MET A 251 -23.76 1.67 4.18
CA MET A 251 -25.07 1.05 3.99
C MET A 251 -25.76 0.84 5.33
N SER A 252 -26.97 1.40 5.48
CA SER A 252 -27.89 1.02 6.56
C SER A 252 -28.51 -0.34 6.23
N ILE A 253 -28.45 -1.25 7.18
CA ILE A 253 -29.14 -2.55 7.10
C ILE A 253 -30.63 -2.34 7.29
#